data_75c03b64feac92e5f59c5f2e619324f7
#
_entry.id   75c03b64feac92e5f59c5f2e619324f7
#
_cell.length_a   1.000
_cell.length_b   1.000
_cell.length_c   1.000
_cell.angle_alpha   90.00
_cell.angle_beta   90.00
_cell.angle_gamma   90.00
#
_symmetry.space_group_name_H-M   'P 1'
#
loop_
_entity.id
_entity.type
_entity.pdbx_description
1 polymer ?
#
loop_
_entity_poly.entity_id
_entity_poly.type
_entity_poly.pdbx_seq_one_letter_code
_entity_poly.pdbx_strand_id
1 'polypeptide(L)'
;RKPPHKIADMGITRTFQIMRPYYSLPAYKNLVIPLFSPRSKRTGGWRGGGRLGDRNTVGIDILEEIGFERDSYVPYKLAATLPTGYLKRLELARCLALKPEIIICDEIFSGLSMSEIASMVPLIERLQMDGITLIMIEHRLRELFRVTDRVMVLNFGEKLIEGSPKTIMANEDVKTAYFGSQDVEEVMDHA
;
A
#
# COMPACT_ATOMS: atom_id res chain seq x y z
N ARG A 1 -16.54 6.92 -18.83
CA ARG A 1 -16.08 6.67 -17.44
C ARG A 1 -16.62 5.33 -16.96
N LYS A 2 -15.77 4.51 -16.29
CA LYS A 2 -16.21 3.25 -15.67
C LYS A 2 -16.47 3.52 -14.17
N PRO A 3 -17.51 2.90 -13.58
CA PRO A 3 -17.76 3.01 -12.15
C PRO A 3 -16.70 2.28 -11.32
N PRO A 4 -16.46 2.66 -10.03
CA PRO A 4 -15.37 2.13 -9.21
C PRO A 4 -15.34 0.59 -9.11
N HIS A 5 -16.49 -0.06 -8.97
CA HIS A 5 -16.55 -1.52 -8.89
C HIS A 5 -16.07 -2.22 -10.19
N LYS A 6 -16.28 -1.60 -11.36
CA LYS A 6 -15.75 -2.12 -12.63
C LYS A 6 -14.24 -1.94 -12.73
N ILE A 7 -13.70 -0.85 -12.18
CA ILE A 7 -12.25 -0.61 -12.10
C ILE A 7 -11.61 -1.66 -11.19
N ALA A 8 -12.18 -1.89 -10.01
CA ALA A 8 -11.72 -2.94 -9.10
C ALA A 8 -11.80 -4.34 -9.75
N ASP A 9 -12.86 -4.62 -10.51
CA ASP A 9 -13.01 -5.89 -11.23
C ASP A 9 -11.98 -6.08 -12.35
N MET A 10 -11.42 -4.99 -12.87
CA MET A 10 -10.29 -5.01 -13.83
C MET A 10 -8.93 -5.22 -13.15
N GLY A 11 -8.86 -5.25 -11.82
CA GLY A 11 -7.63 -5.47 -11.07
C GLY A 11 -6.90 -4.21 -10.63
N ILE A 12 -7.57 -3.07 -10.63
CA ILE A 12 -7.00 -1.81 -10.14
C ILE A 12 -7.65 -1.48 -8.80
N THR A 13 -6.84 -1.37 -7.75
CA THR A 13 -7.29 -1.00 -6.41
C THR A 13 -6.55 0.24 -5.91
N ARG A 14 -7.08 0.88 -4.88
CA ARG A 14 -6.48 2.08 -4.29
C ARG A 14 -6.65 2.06 -2.78
N THR A 15 -5.59 2.43 -2.06
CA THR A 15 -5.69 2.85 -0.66
C THR A 15 -6.15 4.30 -0.59
N PHE A 16 -6.64 4.72 0.56
CA PHE A 16 -7.07 6.11 0.76
C PHE A 16 -6.22 6.77 1.84
N GLN A 17 -5.90 8.04 1.66
CA GLN A 17 -5.19 8.86 2.64
C GLN A 17 -5.89 8.79 4.02
N ILE A 18 -7.22 8.97 4.02
CA ILE A 18 -8.07 8.74 5.19
C ILE A 18 -8.57 7.31 5.14
N MET A 19 -8.04 6.46 6.00
CA MET A 19 -8.42 5.05 6.11
C MET A 19 -9.91 4.91 6.40
N ARG A 20 -10.56 3.98 5.70
CA ARG A 20 -12.01 3.71 5.86
C ARG A 20 -12.29 2.21 6.07
N PRO A 21 -11.72 1.61 7.11
CA PRO A 21 -12.09 0.24 7.46
C PRO A 21 -13.52 0.20 8.01
N TYR A 22 -14.07 -0.98 8.10
CA TYR A 22 -15.30 -1.21 8.87
C TYR A 22 -14.92 -1.22 10.35
N TYR A 23 -14.96 -0.07 11.00
CA TYR A 23 -14.46 0.15 12.35
C TYR A 23 -15.10 -0.75 13.41
N SER A 24 -16.37 -1.12 13.23
CA SER A 24 -17.12 -2.02 14.12
C SER A 24 -16.81 -3.51 13.90
N LEU A 25 -15.99 -3.84 12.91
CA LEU A 25 -15.60 -5.23 12.61
C LEU A 25 -14.17 -5.49 13.05
N PRO A 26 -13.84 -6.72 13.46
CA PRO A 26 -12.47 -7.17 13.62
C PRO A 26 -11.65 -7.01 12.34
N ALA A 27 -10.30 -6.87 12.46
CA ALA A 27 -9.43 -6.67 11.32
C ALA A 27 -9.64 -7.73 10.24
N TYR A 28 -9.60 -9.02 10.58
CA TYR A 28 -9.79 -10.10 9.62
C TYR A 28 -11.15 -10.08 8.91
N LYS A 29 -12.22 -9.65 9.60
CA LYS A 29 -13.56 -9.52 8.98
C LYS A 29 -13.66 -8.40 7.97
N ASN A 30 -12.79 -7.40 8.05
CA ASN A 30 -12.67 -6.35 7.02
C ASN A 30 -12.28 -6.93 5.65
N LEU A 31 -11.64 -8.09 5.61
CA LEU A 31 -11.20 -8.75 4.39
C LEU A 31 -12.28 -9.68 3.80
N VAL A 32 -13.22 -10.13 4.61
CA VAL A 32 -14.29 -11.04 4.16
C VAL A 32 -15.11 -10.40 3.01
N ILE A 33 -15.41 -9.11 3.12
CA ILE A 33 -16.21 -8.40 2.12
C ILE A 33 -15.52 -8.36 0.74
N PRO A 34 -14.26 -7.89 0.59
CA PRO A 34 -13.57 -7.92 -0.71
C PRO A 34 -13.37 -9.35 -1.26
N LEU A 35 -13.28 -10.37 -0.42
CA LEU A 35 -13.20 -11.77 -0.85
C LEU A 35 -14.48 -12.27 -1.55
N PHE A 36 -15.62 -11.59 -1.39
CA PHE A 36 -16.84 -11.87 -2.14
C PHE A 36 -16.86 -11.26 -3.54
N SER A 37 -15.88 -10.43 -3.90
CA SER A 37 -15.86 -9.77 -5.22
C SER A 37 -15.86 -10.77 -6.37
N PRO A 38 -16.45 -10.43 -7.53
CA PRO A 38 -16.40 -11.28 -8.71
C PRO A 38 -14.95 -11.59 -9.14
N ARG A 39 -14.04 -10.63 -9.05
CA ARG A 39 -12.62 -10.81 -9.38
C ARG A 39 -11.96 -11.83 -8.48
N SER A 40 -12.08 -11.70 -7.16
CA SER A 40 -11.48 -12.64 -6.19
C SER A 40 -11.97 -14.07 -6.44
N LYS A 41 -13.22 -14.25 -6.85
CA LYS A 41 -13.77 -15.57 -7.20
C LYS A 41 -13.21 -16.13 -8.51
N ARG A 42 -13.02 -15.29 -9.54
CA ARG A 42 -12.54 -15.72 -10.87
C ARG A 42 -11.05 -16.07 -10.89
N THR A 43 -10.24 -15.33 -10.15
CA THR A 43 -8.78 -15.49 -10.16
C THR A 43 -8.27 -16.68 -9.33
N GLY A 44 -9.17 -17.54 -8.86
CA GLY A 44 -8.85 -18.69 -8.01
C GLY A 44 -8.63 -18.30 -6.56
N GLY A 45 -9.00 -19.15 -5.60
CA GLY A 45 -8.87 -18.86 -4.17
C GLY A 45 -7.43 -18.47 -3.75
N TRP A 46 -7.30 -17.76 -2.64
CA TRP A 46 -5.99 -17.56 -2.00
C TRP A 46 -5.41 -18.91 -1.61
N ARG A 47 -4.09 -19.08 -1.77
CA ARG A 47 -3.38 -20.29 -1.33
C ARG A 47 -3.51 -20.37 0.20
N GLY A 48 -4.03 -21.50 0.70
CA GLY A 48 -4.20 -21.72 2.15
C GLY A 48 -5.62 -22.11 2.56
N GLY A 49 -6.64 -21.51 1.94
CA GLY A 49 -8.01 -21.99 2.13
C GLY A 49 -8.28 -23.18 1.21
N GLY A 50 -8.32 -24.40 1.71
CA GLY A 50 -8.83 -25.54 0.96
C GLY A 50 -10.16 -25.21 0.28
N ARG A 51 -10.60 -25.97 -0.71
CA ARG A 51 -11.81 -25.79 -1.54
C ARG A 51 -12.87 -24.91 -0.90
N LEU A 52 -12.98 -23.62 -1.29
CA LEU A 52 -13.87 -22.63 -0.67
C LEU A 52 -13.59 -22.41 0.83
N GLY A 53 -12.30 -22.36 1.19
CA GLY A 53 -11.86 -22.20 2.56
C GLY A 53 -12.61 -21.14 3.31
N ASP A 54 -12.78 -21.36 4.60
CA ASP A 54 -13.37 -20.36 5.49
C ASP A 54 -12.73 -19.00 5.22
N ARG A 55 -13.54 -18.05 4.73
CA ARG A 55 -13.07 -16.70 4.39
C ARG A 55 -12.43 -15.97 5.57
N ASN A 56 -12.74 -16.39 6.78
CA ASN A 56 -12.09 -15.88 7.97
C ASN A 56 -10.63 -16.32 8.01
N THR A 57 -10.35 -17.60 7.74
CA THR A 57 -8.99 -18.13 7.64
C THR A 57 -8.21 -17.43 6.53
N VAL A 58 -8.79 -17.30 5.34
CA VAL A 58 -8.18 -16.54 4.24
C VAL A 58 -7.91 -15.08 4.63
N GLY A 59 -8.83 -14.45 5.35
CA GLY A 59 -8.62 -13.08 5.86
C GLY A 59 -7.44 -13.00 6.83
N ILE A 60 -7.28 -13.99 7.71
CA ILE A 60 -6.13 -14.06 8.62
C ILE A 60 -4.83 -14.30 7.85
N ASP A 61 -4.82 -15.20 6.85
CA ASP A 61 -3.66 -15.47 6.01
C ASP A 61 -3.17 -14.18 5.29
N ILE A 62 -4.10 -13.40 4.72
CA ILE A 62 -3.77 -12.12 4.09
C ILE A 62 -3.22 -11.11 5.12
N LEU A 63 -3.79 -11.05 6.33
CA LEU A 63 -3.28 -10.18 7.38
C LEU A 63 -1.85 -10.57 7.80
N GLU A 64 -1.56 -11.85 7.89
CA GLU A 64 -0.22 -12.36 8.18
C GLU A 64 0.77 -11.95 7.10
N GLU A 65 0.41 -12.05 5.83
CA GLU A 65 1.25 -11.63 4.69
C GLU A 65 1.66 -10.14 4.76
N ILE A 66 0.82 -9.31 5.37
CA ILE A 66 1.11 -7.87 5.54
C ILE A 66 1.59 -7.52 6.95
N GLY A 67 2.04 -8.50 7.73
CA GLY A 67 2.72 -8.31 9.01
C GLY A 67 1.81 -8.13 10.21
N PHE A 68 0.64 -8.76 10.23
CA PHE A 68 -0.07 -9.04 11.47
C PHE A 68 0.43 -10.36 12.03
N GLU A 69 0.75 -10.40 13.32
CA GLU A 69 1.17 -11.64 13.96
C GLU A 69 -0.04 -12.58 14.09
N ARG A 70 0.02 -13.74 13.45
CA ARG A 70 -1.06 -14.73 13.40
C ARG A 70 -1.49 -15.20 14.79
N ASP A 71 -0.50 -15.47 15.65
CA ASP A 71 -0.71 -16.02 16.99
C ASP A 71 -1.02 -14.94 18.04
N SER A 72 -1.18 -13.69 17.60
CA SER A 72 -1.58 -12.59 18.47
C SER A 72 -3.09 -12.34 18.44
N TYR A 73 -3.58 -11.54 19.39
CA TYR A 73 -4.98 -11.09 19.38
C TYR A 73 -5.26 -9.96 18.37
N VAL A 74 -4.23 -9.41 17.71
CA VAL A 74 -4.36 -8.23 16.86
C VAL A 74 -5.30 -8.45 15.67
N PRO A 75 -5.25 -9.57 14.91
CA PRO A 75 -6.21 -9.85 13.85
C PRO A 75 -7.68 -9.84 14.28
N TYR A 76 -7.93 -10.16 15.56
CA TYR A 76 -9.28 -10.29 16.13
C TYR A 76 -9.79 -9.01 16.79
N LYS A 77 -8.94 -7.99 16.97
CA LYS A 77 -9.34 -6.69 17.52
C LYS A 77 -10.23 -5.93 16.54
N LEU A 78 -11.18 -5.16 17.08
CA LEU A 78 -11.97 -4.22 16.29
C LEU A 78 -11.05 -3.23 15.58
N ALA A 79 -11.31 -2.94 14.31
CA ALA A 79 -10.50 -1.98 13.55
C ALA A 79 -10.43 -0.60 14.22
N ALA A 80 -11.50 -0.20 14.95
CA ALA A 80 -11.51 1.04 15.71
C ALA A 80 -10.44 1.13 16.81
N THR A 81 -9.89 0.01 17.27
CA THR A 81 -8.90 -0.04 18.36
C THR A 81 -7.49 -0.28 17.89
N LEU A 82 -7.28 -0.36 16.57
CA LEU A 82 -5.96 -0.60 16.00
C LEU A 82 -5.13 0.69 15.91
N PRO A 83 -3.83 0.64 16.23
CA PRO A 83 -2.89 1.71 15.93
C PRO A 83 -2.85 2.05 14.42
N THR A 84 -2.41 3.27 14.10
CA THR A 84 -2.34 3.78 12.72
C THR A 84 -1.59 2.86 11.77
N GLY A 85 -0.44 2.31 12.20
CA GLY A 85 0.36 1.38 11.39
C GLY A 85 -0.41 0.13 10.99
N TYR A 86 -1.18 -0.46 11.91
CA TYR A 86 -2.03 -1.60 11.60
C TYR A 86 -3.22 -1.22 10.70
N LEU A 87 -3.78 -0.02 10.86
CA LEU A 87 -4.85 0.46 9.99
C LEU A 87 -4.38 0.66 8.55
N LYS A 88 -3.17 1.21 8.35
CA LYS A 88 -2.55 1.33 7.01
C LYS A 88 -2.31 -0.04 6.36
N ARG A 89 -1.81 -1.01 7.13
CA ARG A 89 -1.65 -2.39 6.67
C ARG A 89 -3.01 -3.02 6.33
N LEU A 90 -4.04 -2.79 7.15
CA LEU A 90 -5.38 -3.29 6.90
C LEU A 90 -5.99 -2.74 5.59
N GLU A 91 -5.78 -1.46 5.28
CA GLU A 91 -6.19 -0.89 3.99
C GLU A 91 -5.49 -1.58 2.82
N LEU A 92 -4.17 -1.82 2.92
CA LEU A 92 -3.41 -2.55 1.91
C LEU A 92 -3.91 -4.00 1.77
N ALA A 93 -4.17 -4.68 2.89
CA ALA A 93 -4.76 -6.03 2.89
C ALA A 93 -6.11 -6.10 2.17
N ARG A 94 -6.95 -5.09 2.35
CA ARG A 94 -8.24 -4.99 1.65
C ARG A 94 -8.07 -4.84 0.14
N CYS A 95 -7.04 -4.12 -0.30
CA CYS A 95 -6.67 -4.06 -1.70
C CYS A 95 -6.22 -5.44 -2.20
N LEU A 96 -5.33 -6.12 -1.47
CA LEU A 96 -4.81 -7.45 -1.82
C LEU A 96 -5.90 -8.52 -1.90
N ALA A 97 -6.90 -8.46 -1.01
CA ALA A 97 -8.03 -9.39 -1.02
C ALA A 97 -8.84 -9.36 -2.34
N LEU A 98 -8.74 -8.29 -3.12
CA LEU A 98 -9.32 -8.15 -4.46
C LEU A 98 -8.44 -8.77 -5.56
N LYS A 99 -7.25 -9.30 -5.23
CA LYS A 99 -6.27 -9.81 -6.18
C LYS A 99 -5.93 -8.81 -7.30
N PRO A 100 -5.37 -7.65 -6.93
CA PRO A 100 -5.09 -6.61 -7.90
C PRO A 100 -3.89 -6.96 -8.78
N GLU A 101 -3.84 -6.35 -9.95
CA GLU A 101 -2.65 -6.23 -10.79
C GLU A 101 -1.94 -4.89 -10.54
N ILE A 102 -2.73 -3.87 -10.14
CA ILE A 102 -2.24 -2.53 -9.85
C ILE A 102 -2.83 -2.06 -8.53
N ILE A 103 -1.98 -1.56 -7.63
CA ILE A 103 -2.40 -0.86 -6.42
C ILE A 103 -1.91 0.58 -6.48
N ILE A 104 -2.83 1.53 -6.30
CA ILE A 104 -2.51 2.94 -6.12
C ILE A 104 -2.44 3.20 -4.61
N CYS A 105 -1.25 3.51 -4.11
CA CYS A 105 -0.99 3.81 -2.71
C CYS A 105 -0.96 5.33 -2.51
N ASP A 106 -1.94 5.86 -1.79
CA ASP A 106 -2.10 7.28 -1.54
C ASP A 106 -1.64 7.61 -0.11
N GLU A 107 -0.45 8.21 0.00
CA GLU A 107 0.21 8.58 1.27
C GLU A 107 0.21 7.46 2.33
N ILE A 108 0.67 6.27 1.92
CA ILE A 108 0.67 5.10 2.81
C ILE A 108 1.60 5.26 4.01
N PHE A 109 2.66 6.07 3.88
CA PHE A 109 3.62 6.37 4.95
C PHE A 109 3.20 7.53 5.85
N SER A 110 2.15 8.27 5.51
CA SER A 110 1.67 9.41 6.28
C SER A 110 1.22 8.99 7.69
N GLY A 111 1.67 9.71 8.71
CA GLY A 111 1.33 9.45 10.11
C GLY A 111 2.03 8.25 10.74
N LEU A 112 2.97 7.62 10.05
CA LEU A 112 3.77 6.52 10.58
C LEU A 112 5.09 7.03 11.17
N SER A 113 5.57 6.37 12.23
CA SER A 113 6.92 6.50 12.77
C SER A 113 7.95 5.88 11.79
N MET A 114 9.23 6.24 11.95
CA MET A 114 10.29 5.67 11.13
C MET A 114 10.40 4.16 11.26
N SER A 115 10.18 3.61 12.46
CA SER A 115 10.18 2.15 12.68
C SER A 115 9.01 1.44 11.97
N GLU A 116 7.83 2.05 11.95
CA GLU A 116 6.68 1.52 11.24
C GLU A 116 6.90 1.55 9.72
N ILE A 117 7.47 2.64 9.18
CA ILE A 117 7.85 2.72 7.76
C ILE A 117 8.89 1.66 7.42
N ALA A 118 9.96 1.55 8.21
CA ALA A 118 11.00 0.54 8.02
C ALA A 118 10.43 -0.89 7.96
N SER A 119 9.35 -1.15 8.69
CA SER A 119 8.65 -2.44 8.67
C SER A 119 7.68 -2.60 7.48
N MET A 120 7.30 -1.49 6.81
CA MET A 120 6.45 -1.55 5.61
C MET A 120 7.24 -1.65 4.31
N VAL A 121 8.47 -1.15 4.26
CA VAL A 121 9.31 -1.19 3.05
C VAL A 121 9.49 -2.61 2.53
N PRO A 122 9.91 -3.62 3.32
CA PRO A 122 10.04 -4.99 2.84
C PRO A 122 8.72 -5.60 2.33
N LEU A 123 7.60 -5.18 2.90
CA LEU A 123 6.28 -5.60 2.43
C LEU A 123 6.00 -5.07 1.03
N ILE A 124 6.29 -3.78 0.77
CA ILE A 124 6.11 -3.16 -0.55
C ILE A 124 7.00 -3.83 -1.58
N GLU A 125 8.28 -4.06 -1.26
CA GLU A 125 9.25 -4.76 -2.11
C GLU A 125 8.75 -6.18 -2.47
N ARG A 126 8.21 -6.90 -1.48
CA ARG A 126 7.64 -8.23 -1.72
C ARG A 126 6.44 -8.19 -2.67
N LEU A 127 5.54 -7.23 -2.54
CA LEU A 127 4.41 -7.09 -3.46
C LEU A 127 4.86 -6.83 -4.90
N GLN A 128 5.95 -6.08 -5.10
CA GLN A 128 6.56 -5.86 -6.41
C GLN A 128 7.16 -7.18 -6.96
N MET A 129 7.88 -7.93 -6.13
CA MET A 129 8.41 -9.26 -6.51
C MET A 129 7.31 -10.24 -6.87
N ASP A 130 6.14 -10.15 -6.25
CA ASP A 130 4.95 -10.95 -6.57
C ASP A 130 4.25 -10.48 -7.86
N GLY A 131 4.80 -9.48 -8.55
CA GLY A 131 4.33 -8.99 -9.86
C GLY A 131 3.20 -7.95 -9.78
N ILE A 132 2.93 -7.38 -8.60
CA ILE A 132 1.95 -6.32 -8.44
C ILE A 132 2.60 -4.98 -8.82
N THR A 133 1.98 -4.25 -9.74
CA THR A 133 2.39 -2.88 -10.06
C THR A 133 1.92 -1.92 -8.98
N LEU A 134 2.85 -1.14 -8.40
CA LEU A 134 2.55 -0.14 -7.39
C LEU A 134 2.68 1.27 -7.97
N ILE A 135 1.67 2.10 -7.81
CA ILE A 135 1.71 3.53 -8.08
C ILE A 135 1.62 4.22 -6.72
N MET A 136 2.71 4.83 -6.28
CA MET A 136 2.78 5.46 -4.97
C MET A 136 2.73 6.98 -5.11
N ILE A 137 1.89 7.62 -4.32
CA ILE A 137 1.79 9.08 -4.19
C ILE A 137 2.27 9.39 -2.78
N GLU A 138 3.42 10.03 -2.66
CA GLU A 138 4.10 10.25 -1.39
C GLU A 138 4.81 11.59 -1.36
N HIS A 139 4.98 12.12 -0.16
CA HIS A 139 5.80 13.30 0.11
C HIS A 139 7.07 12.96 0.91
N ARG A 140 7.20 11.74 1.41
CA ARG A 140 8.41 11.22 2.07
C ARG A 140 9.34 10.63 1.02
N LEU A 141 10.13 11.50 0.41
CA LEU A 141 10.91 11.17 -0.79
C LEU A 141 12.00 10.12 -0.52
N ARG A 142 12.64 10.15 0.65
CA ARG A 142 13.69 9.20 1.03
C ARG A 142 13.19 7.76 1.01
N GLU A 143 12.05 7.51 1.64
CA GLU A 143 11.46 6.19 1.73
C GLU A 143 10.85 5.77 0.40
N LEU A 144 10.26 6.72 -0.34
CA LEU A 144 9.73 6.46 -1.69
C LEU A 144 10.84 6.01 -2.65
N PHE A 145 11.98 6.69 -2.64
CA PHE A 145 13.09 6.41 -3.57
C PHE A 145 13.74 5.03 -3.35
N ARG A 146 13.59 4.45 -2.16
CA ARG A 146 14.07 3.09 -1.87
C ARG A 146 13.25 2.00 -2.53
N VAL A 147 11.97 2.27 -2.77
CA VAL A 147 11.00 1.26 -3.24
C VAL A 147 10.46 1.53 -4.64
N THR A 148 10.99 2.52 -5.34
CA THR A 148 10.50 2.89 -6.68
C THR A 148 11.58 2.78 -7.74
N ASP A 149 11.22 2.23 -8.89
CA ASP A 149 12.09 2.17 -10.08
C ASP A 149 12.05 3.47 -10.88
N ARG A 150 10.90 4.15 -10.84
CA ARG A 150 10.62 5.34 -11.66
C ARG A 150 9.77 6.33 -10.87
N VAL A 151 10.14 7.58 -10.94
CA VAL A 151 9.49 8.69 -10.24
C VAL A 151 9.04 9.74 -11.25
N MET A 152 7.85 10.25 -11.09
CA MET A 152 7.31 11.40 -11.80
C MET A 152 7.06 12.54 -10.82
N VAL A 153 7.61 13.69 -11.07
CA VAL A 153 7.38 14.90 -10.26
C VAL A 153 6.36 15.79 -10.96
N LEU A 154 5.32 16.15 -10.21
CA LEU A 154 4.29 17.08 -10.66
C LEU A 154 4.44 18.40 -9.91
N ASN A 155 4.33 19.52 -10.64
CA ASN A 155 4.31 20.85 -10.08
C ASN A 155 3.15 21.64 -10.68
N PHE A 156 2.28 22.22 -9.86
CA PHE A 156 1.05 22.93 -10.30
C PHE A 156 0.20 22.18 -11.35
N GLY A 157 0.16 20.84 -11.26
CA GLY A 157 -0.62 20.00 -12.18
C GLY A 157 0.08 19.65 -13.49
N GLU A 158 1.30 20.12 -13.73
CA GLU A 158 2.12 19.81 -14.90
C GLU A 158 3.25 18.85 -14.52
N LYS A 159 3.64 18.00 -15.47
CA LYS A 159 4.79 17.10 -15.31
C LYS A 159 6.08 17.90 -15.41
N LEU A 160 6.80 18.03 -14.32
CA LEU A 160 8.09 18.71 -14.28
C LEU A 160 9.19 17.81 -14.86
N ILE A 161 9.32 16.59 -14.35
CA ILE A 161 10.33 15.61 -14.74
C ILE A 161 9.83 14.19 -14.46
N GLU A 162 10.41 13.23 -15.19
CA GLU A 162 10.22 11.79 -14.96
C GLU A 162 11.55 11.07 -15.19
N GLY A 163 11.89 10.13 -14.29
CA GLY A 163 13.14 9.37 -14.38
C GLY A 163 13.37 8.45 -13.19
N SER A 164 14.58 7.91 -13.10
CA SER A 164 15.00 7.15 -11.91
C SER A 164 15.11 8.06 -10.69
N PRO A 165 15.04 7.53 -9.46
CA PRO A 165 15.30 8.32 -8.25
C PRO A 165 16.57 9.17 -8.34
N LYS A 166 17.68 8.61 -8.86
CA LYS A 166 18.94 9.34 -9.06
C LYS A 166 18.80 10.53 -10.01
N THR A 167 18.05 10.36 -11.10
CA THR A 167 17.79 11.44 -12.08
C THR A 167 16.98 12.57 -11.44
N ILE A 168 15.99 12.21 -10.63
CA ILE A 168 15.14 13.16 -9.94
C ILE A 168 15.92 13.96 -8.90
N MET A 169 16.75 13.29 -8.10
CA MET A 169 17.59 13.94 -7.09
C MET A 169 18.65 14.89 -7.67
N ALA A 170 19.10 14.64 -8.88
CA ALA A 170 20.08 15.51 -9.57
C ALA A 170 19.46 16.77 -10.17
N ASN A 171 18.13 16.86 -10.27
CA ASN A 171 17.44 17.96 -10.94
C ASN A 171 17.28 19.18 -10.03
N GLU A 172 17.77 20.34 -10.43
CA GLU A 172 17.76 21.58 -9.64
C GLU A 172 16.36 22.16 -9.43
N ASP A 173 15.44 22.00 -10.40
CA ASP A 173 14.06 22.45 -10.24
C ASP A 173 13.33 21.63 -9.17
N VAL A 174 13.61 20.32 -9.09
CA VAL A 174 13.09 19.46 -8.03
C VAL A 174 13.67 19.83 -6.68
N LYS A 175 14.98 20.07 -6.61
CA LYS A 175 15.64 20.52 -5.38
C LYS A 175 15.00 21.80 -4.86
N THR A 176 14.83 22.78 -5.73
CA THR A 176 14.22 24.08 -5.38
C THR A 176 12.77 23.94 -4.94
N ALA A 177 11.97 23.09 -5.63
CA ALA A 177 10.54 22.95 -5.37
C ALA A 177 10.22 22.11 -4.11
N TYR A 178 11.04 21.12 -3.77
CA TYR A 178 10.71 20.13 -2.74
C TYR A 178 11.65 20.09 -1.54
N PHE A 179 12.94 20.45 -1.71
CA PHE A 179 13.92 20.28 -0.63
C PHE A 179 14.34 21.60 0.03
N GLY A 180 14.11 22.74 -0.63
CA GLY A 180 14.72 23.99 -0.18
C GLY A 180 16.26 23.89 -0.22
N SER A 181 16.95 24.91 0.31
CA SER A 181 18.41 24.97 0.26
C SER A 181 19.17 24.13 1.33
N GLN A 182 18.48 23.42 2.24
CA GLN A 182 19.12 22.75 3.38
C GLN A 182 18.99 21.23 3.43
N ASP A 183 18.03 20.59 2.76
CA ASP A 183 17.71 19.16 2.96
C ASP A 183 18.34 18.20 1.93
N VAL A 184 19.14 18.71 0.99
CA VAL A 184 19.66 17.92 -0.15
C VAL A 184 20.74 16.91 0.28
N GLU A 185 21.56 17.23 1.28
CA GLU A 185 22.68 16.38 1.70
C GLU A 185 22.23 15.12 2.45
N GLU A 186 21.19 15.22 3.30
CA GLU A 186 20.70 14.06 4.07
C GLU A 186 20.02 12.97 3.21
N VAL A 187 19.44 13.35 2.10
CA VAL A 187 18.77 12.40 1.17
C VAL A 187 19.78 11.68 0.29
N MET A 188 20.95 12.29 0.00
CA MET A 188 21.98 11.73 -0.86
C MET A 188 22.82 10.62 -0.20
N ASP A 189 23.00 10.65 1.12
CA ASP A 189 23.88 9.71 1.82
C ASP A 189 23.29 8.29 1.99
N HIS A 190 22.04 8.08 1.60
CA HIS A 190 21.30 6.83 1.87
C HIS A 190 20.48 6.28 0.68
N ALA A 191 20.74 6.74 -0.57
CA ALA A 191 20.03 6.27 -1.77
C ALA A 191 20.86 5.29 -2.65
#